data_b57d54a75db32da974146ede736244e0
#
_entry.id   b57d54a75db32da974146ede736244e0
#
_cell.length_a   1.000
_cell.length_b   1.000
_cell.length_c   1.000
_cell.angle_alpha   90.00
_cell.angle_beta   90.00
_cell.angle_gamma   90.00
#
_symmetry.space_group_name_H-M   'P 1'
#
loop_
_entity.id
_entity.type
_entity.pdbx_description
1 polymer ?
#
loop_
_entity_poly.entity_id
_entity_poly.type
_entity_poly.pdbx_seq_one_letter_code
_entity_poly.pdbx_strand_id
1 'polypeptide(L)'
;SAASDVYKRQAYIRRLNGIYDNNLQKDHVAYISGHGRLLGDGRVQVTPGADGALKKEVTLSADHIVVATGGRPSIPSDEDIPGASLGTDSDGFFAWREQPKRVAVVGAGYIAIELAGVLHSLNSETHLLIRHDSFLRNFDPIISDTLMQYMGNTGLHVHKSTNVKRVEGERGGPLTLHLDTGDTLEVDALIWAIGRYPNSNNLGLKEAGVETDKRGNIVVDKYQNTSAKGVYAVGDIQGKALLTPVAIAAGRRLSNRLFGGPKFHDDHLDYDNIPTAIFS
;
A
#
# COMPACT_ATOMS: atom_id res chain seq x y z
N SER A 1 -11.67 -0.58 -27.37
CA SER A 1 -10.71 -1.71 -27.40
C SER A 1 -9.78 -1.59 -26.21
N ALA A 2 -9.25 -2.70 -25.69
CA ALA A 2 -8.37 -2.73 -24.51
C ALA A 2 -7.18 -1.74 -24.64
N ALA A 3 -6.58 -1.61 -25.83
CA ALA A 3 -5.53 -0.62 -26.08
C ALA A 3 -6.00 0.83 -25.88
N SER A 4 -7.24 1.16 -26.31
CA SER A 4 -7.84 2.47 -26.10
C SER A 4 -8.04 2.78 -24.60
N ASP A 5 -8.44 1.78 -23.82
CA ASP A 5 -8.76 1.96 -22.40
C ASP A 5 -7.49 2.06 -21.53
N VAL A 6 -6.44 1.33 -21.88
CA VAL A 6 -5.10 1.51 -21.29
C VAL A 6 -4.55 2.91 -21.57
N TYR A 7 -4.68 3.40 -22.81
CA TYR A 7 -4.26 4.75 -23.16
C TYR A 7 -5.02 5.82 -22.37
N LYS A 8 -6.34 5.69 -22.22
CA LYS A 8 -7.18 6.60 -21.44
C LYS A 8 -6.77 6.62 -19.97
N ARG A 9 -6.52 5.46 -19.36
CA ARG A 9 -6.07 5.35 -17.96
C ARG A 9 -4.71 6.03 -17.77
N GLN A 10 -3.74 5.76 -18.64
CA GLN A 10 -2.42 6.39 -18.56
C GLN A 10 -2.48 7.91 -18.80
N ALA A 11 -3.36 8.37 -19.69
CA ALA A 11 -3.59 9.79 -19.90
C ALA A 11 -4.21 10.45 -18.66
N TYR A 12 -5.14 9.77 -17.99
CA TYR A 12 -5.74 10.23 -16.74
C TYR A 12 -4.70 10.37 -15.62
N ILE A 13 -3.84 9.36 -15.42
CA ILE A 13 -2.76 9.39 -14.41
C ILE A 13 -1.79 10.53 -14.71
N ARG A 14 -1.34 10.69 -15.96
CA ARG A 14 -0.47 11.81 -16.35
C ARG A 14 -1.12 13.16 -16.06
N ARG A 15 -2.42 13.30 -16.32
CA ARG A 15 -3.17 14.52 -16.00
C ARG A 15 -3.17 14.81 -14.50
N LEU A 16 -3.39 13.79 -13.65
CA LEU A 16 -3.35 13.95 -12.20
C LEU A 16 -1.95 14.36 -11.71
N ASN A 17 -0.90 13.73 -12.21
CA ASN A 17 0.48 14.09 -11.88
C ASN A 17 0.77 15.55 -12.26
N GLY A 18 0.34 15.99 -13.43
CA GLY A 18 0.47 17.38 -13.86
C GLY A 18 -0.29 18.38 -12.97
N ILE A 19 -1.43 17.99 -12.38
CA ILE A 19 -2.14 18.81 -11.41
C ILE A 19 -1.32 18.97 -10.12
N TYR A 20 -0.73 17.88 -9.62
CA TYR A 20 0.14 17.94 -8.43
C TYR A 20 1.38 18.80 -8.69
N ASP A 21 2.05 18.62 -9.83
CA ASP A 21 3.21 19.43 -10.20
C ASP A 21 2.86 20.92 -10.26
N ASN A 22 1.74 21.28 -10.89
CA ASN A 22 1.26 22.65 -10.95
C ASN A 22 0.94 23.24 -9.56
N ASN A 23 0.35 22.44 -8.66
CA ASN A 23 0.06 22.88 -7.30
C ASN A 23 1.36 23.14 -6.52
N LEU A 24 2.35 22.26 -6.60
CA LEU A 24 3.65 22.45 -5.97
C LEU A 24 4.33 23.72 -6.47
N GLN A 25 4.34 23.95 -7.80
CA GLN A 25 4.91 25.16 -8.39
C GLN A 25 4.17 26.44 -7.94
N LYS A 26 2.84 26.42 -7.96
CA LYS A 26 1.99 27.54 -7.52
C LYS A 26 2.27 27.93 -6.07
N ASP A 27 2.44 26.91 -5.22
CA ASP A 27 2.66 27.10 -3.78
C ASP A 27 4.17 27.27 -3.45
N HIS A 28 5.02 27.41 -4.46
CA HIS A 28 6.47 27.57 -4.34
C HIS A 28 7.16 26.46 -3.56
N VAL A 29 6.65 25.22 -3.67
CA VAL A 29 7.25 24.03 -3.06
C VAL A 29 8.28 23.44 -4.01
N ALA A 30 9.54 23.36 -3.59
CA ALA A 30 10.60 22.74 -4.37
C ALA A 30 10.39 21.19 -4.38
N TYR A 31 10.32 20.61 -5.57
CA TYR A 31 10.27 19.17 -5.79
C TYR A 31 11.63 18.65 -6.22
N ILE A 32 12.17 17.68 -5.48
CA ILE A 32 13.45 17.03 -5.78
C ILE A 32 13.22 15.53 -5.91
N SER A 33 13.39 14.98 -7.11
CA SER A 33 13.27 13.55 -7.36
C SER A 33 14.57 12.82 -6.99
N GLY A 34 14.45 11.86 -6.08
CA GLY A 34 15.58 11.08 -5.58
C GLY A 34 15.24 10.26 -4.36
N HIS A 35 16.23 9.55 -3.81
CA HIS A 35 16.10 8.78 -2.58
C HIS A 35 16.57 9.59 -1.38
N GLY A 36 15.62 9.97 -0.51
CA GLY A 36 15.91 10.69 0.73
C GLY A 36 16.39 9.78 1.84
N ARG A 37 17.43 10.20 2.57
CA ARG A 37 17.94 9.54 3.77
C ARG A 37 18.20 10.55 4.87
N LEU A 38 17.75 10.29 6.09
CA LEU A 38 18.07 11.10 7.25
C LEU A 38 19.53 10.90 7.66
N LEU A 39 20.21 12.01 7.95
CA LEU A 39 21.59 12.00 8.46
C LEU A 39 21.69 12.37 9.95
N GLY A 40 20.55 12.70 10.57
CA GLY A 40 20.51 13.34 11.88
C GLY A 40 20.72 14.86 11.79
N ASP A 41 20.60 15.54 12.92
CA ASP A 41 20.83 17.01 13.08
C ASP A 41 20.07 17.86 12.05
N GLY A 42 18.79 17.50 11.77
CA GLY A 42 17.96 18.25 10.83
C GLY A 42 18.41 18.15 9.37
N ARG A 43 19.18 17.11 8.98
CA ARG A 43 19.70 16.95 7.61
C ARG A 43 19.13 15.76 6.89
N VAL A 44 18.88 15.93 5.59
CA VAL A 44 18.43 14.88 4.66
C VAL A 44 19.38 14.86 3.46
N GLN A 45 19.97 13.71 3.21
CA GLN A 45 20.71 13.42 1.98
C GLN A 45 19.73 12.95 0.91
N VAL A 46 19.82 13.47 -0.29
CA VAL A 46 19.04 13.00 -1.44
C VAL A 46 20.00 12.52 -2.51
N THR A 47 19.93 11.22 -2.82
CA THR A 47 20.71 10.61 -3.91
C THR A 47 19.85 10.53 -5.19
N PRO A 48 20.47 10.57 -6.39
CA PRO A 48 19.76 10.49 -7.66
C PRO A 48 18.82 9.27 -7.74
N GLY A 49 17.60 9.49 -8.23
CA GLY A 49 16.64 8.44 -8.58
C GLY A 49 16.86 7.89 -10.00
N ALA A 50 16.10 6.85 -10.33
CA ALA A 50 16.17 6.18 -11.63
C ALA A 50 15.76 7.08 -12.82
N ASP A 51 14.97 8.14 -12.58
CA ASP A 51 14.54 9.11 -13.59
C ASP A 51 15.67 10.06 -14.05
N GLY A 52 16.79 10.08 -13.32
CA GLY A 52 17.94 10.91 -13.63
C GLY A 52 17.68 12.42 -13.55
N ALA A 53 16.57 12.86 -12.94
CA ALA A 53 16.25 14.27 -12.77
C ALA A 53 17.28 14.98 -11.90
N LEU A 54 17.63 14.39 -10.76
CA LEU A 54 18.75 14.84 -9.92
C LEU A 54 20.07 14.30 -10.49
N LYS A 55 21.03 15.18 -10.80
CA LYS A 55 22.30 14.79 -11.45
C LYS A 55 23.40 14.39 -10.46
N LYS A 56 23.32 14.86 -9.23
CA LYS A 56 24.30 14.59 -8.17
C LYS A 56 23.61 14.61 -6.81
N GLU A 57 24.19 13.93 -5.86
CA GLU A 57 23.75 13.96 -4.48
C GLU A 57 23.69 15.40 -3.93
N VAL A 58 22.66 15.67 -3.13
CA VAL A 58 22.49 16.92 -2.41
C VAL A 58 22.17 16.64 -0.95
N THR A 59 22.59 17.54 -0.07
CA THR A 59 22.21 17.52 1.34
C THR A 59 21.38 18.77 1.63
N LEU A 60 20.21 18.56 2.22
CA LEU A 60 19.30 19.60 2.66
C LEU A 60 19.30 19.66 4.18
N SER A 61 19.01 20.84 4.73
CA SER A 61 18.78 21.03 6.16
C SER A 61 17.44 21.70 6.39
N ALA A 62 16.73 21.28 7.45
CA ALA A 62 15.44 21.84 7.83
C ALA A 62 15.21 21.71 9.34
N ASP A 63 14.45 22.66 9.91
CA ASP A 63 14.00 22.62 11.31
C ASP A 63 12.90 21.54 11.50
N HIS A 64 12.14 21.25 10.44
CA HIS A 64 11.04 20.29 10.44
C HIS A 64 11.18 19.33 9.26
N ILE A 65 11.28 18.04 9.54
CA ILE A 65 11.37 16.96 8.55
C ILE A 65 10.16 16.03 8.75
N VAL A 66 9.39 15.80 7.68
CA VAL A 66 8.25 14.88 7.70
C VAL A 66 8.58 13.63 6.88
N VAL A 67 8.56 12.47 7.53
CA VAL A 67 8.70 11.18 6.86
C VAL A 67 7.31 10.68 6.46
N ALA A 68 7.04 10.63 5.16
CA ALA A 68 5.75 10.21 4.59
C ALA A 68 5.96 9.20 3.45
N THR A 69 6.88 8.27 3.64
CA THR A 69 7.35 7.32 2.62
C THR A 69 6.36 6.17 2.35
N GLY A 70 5.28 6.08 3.14
CA GLY A 70 4.22 5.10 2.92
C GLY A 70 4.64 3.65 3.17
N GLY A 71 4.00 2.73 2.47
CA GLY A 71 4.24 1.29 2.56
C GLY A 71 4.13 0.59 1.21
N ARG A 72 4.50 -0.69 1.16
CA ARG A 72 4.45 -1.56 -0.02
C ARG A 72 3.67 -2.83 0.26
N PRO A 73 3.01 -3.42 -0.75
CA PRO A 73 2.42 -4.75 -0.62
C PRO A 73 3.48 -5.81 -0.34
N SER A 74 3.08 -6.85 0.39
CA SER A 74 3.92 -8.01 0.67
C SER A 74 3.65 -9.12 -0.34
N ILE A 75 4.71 -9.68 -0.92
CA ILE A 75 4.71 -10.92 -1.70
C ILE A 75 5.55 -11.95 -0.95
N PRO A 76 5.13 -13.23 -0.89
CA PRO A 76 5.98 -14.26 -0.32
C PRO A 76 7.29 -14.38 -1.11
N SER A 77 8.38 -14.75 -0.43
CA SER A 77 9.63 -15.10 -1.13
C SER A 77 9.48 -16.44 -1.85
N ASP A 78 10.29 -16.66 -2.89
CA ASP A 78 10.35 -17.98 -3.55
C ASP A 78 10.99 -19.04 -2.65
N GLU A 79 11.64 -18.67 -1.54
CA GLU A 79 12.11 -19.57 -0.49
C GLU A 79 10.96 -20.08 0.38
N ASP A 80 9.99 -19.20 0.68
CA ASP A 80 8.81 -19.54 1.49
C ASP A 80 7.76 -20.30 0.67
N ILE A 81 7.49 -19.80 -0.55
CA ILE A 81 6.55 -20.40 -1.51
C ILE A 81 7.22 -20.43 -2.88
N PRO A 82 7.76 -21.58 -3.32
CA PRO A 82 8.39 -21.70 -4.62
C PRO A 82 7.49 -21.19 -5.75
N GLY A 83 8.00 -20.29 -6.59
CA GLY A 83 7.26 -19.66 -7.68
C GLY A 83 6.33 -18.53 -7.27
N ALA A 84 6.34 -18.04 -6.03
CA ALA A 84 5.53 -16.91 -5.57
C ALA A 84 5.75 -15.65 -6.43
N SER A 85 6.97 -15.44 -6.91
CA SER A 85 7.35 -14.31 -7.79
C SER A 85 6.68 -14.32 -9.17
N LEU A 86 6.02 -15.41 -9.57
CA LEU A 86 5.18 -15.48 -10.77
C LEU A 86 3.87 -14.72 -10.61
N GLY A 87 3.39 -14.57 -9.37
CA GLY A 87 2.26 -13.72 -9.02
C GLY A 87 2.60 -12.24 -9.02
N THR A 88 1.60 -11.43 -8.77
CA THR A 88 1.71 -9.98 -8.60
C THR A 88 1.08 -9.53 -7.30
N ASP A 89 1.11 -8.23 -7.02
CA ASP A 89 0.47 -7.59 -5.88
C ASP A 89 -0.56 -6.53 -6.33
N SER A 90 -1.08 -5.74 -5.40
CA SER A 90 -2.03 -4.66 -5.70
C SER A 90 -1.44 -3.59 -6.64
N ASP A 91 -0.16 -3.31 -6.56
CA ASP A 91 0.49 -2.32 -7.43
C ASP A 91 0.57 -2.86 -8.87
N GLY A 92 0.95 -4.14 -9.02
CA GLY A 92 0.98 -4.82 -10.30
C GLY A 92 -0.39 -4.98 -10.96
N PHE A 93 -1.46 -5.16 -10.16
CA PHE A 93 -2.83 -5.14 -10.68
C PHE A 93 -3.14 -3.85 -11.44
N PHE A 94 -2.76 -2.69 -10.92
CA PHE A 94 -2.96 -1.41 -11.60
C PHE A 94 -2.12 -1.25 -12.87
N ALA A 95 -1.07 -2.04 -13.05
CA ALA A 95 -0.24 -2.05 -14.25
C ALA A 95 -0.73 -3.00 -15.35
N TRP A 96 -1.71 -3.87 -15.08
CA TRP A 96 -2.24 -4.82 -16.07
C TRP A 96 -2.80 -4.11 -17.30
N ARG A 97 -2.51 -4.68 -18.45
CA ARG A 97 -3.00 -4.20 -19.75
C ARG A 97 -4.14 -5.04 -20.31
N GLU A 98 -4.24 -6.27 -19.85
CA GLU A 98 -5.25 -7.24 -20.25
C GLU A 98 -5.91 -7.82 -19.00
N GLN A 99 -7.20 -8.09 -19.10
CA GLN A 99 -7.95 -8.71 -18.02
C GLN A 99 -7.70 -10.22 -18.05
N PRO A 100 -7.29 -10.85 -16.95
CA PRO A 100 -7.18 -12.30 -16.87
C PRO A 100 -8.58 -12.92 -16.91
N LYS A 101 -8.71 -14.07 -17.58
CA LYS A 101 -9.99 -14.81 -17.59
C LYS A 101 -10.22 -15.53 -16.26
N ARG A 102 -9.17 -16.14 -15.71
CA ARG A 102 -9.17 -16.84 -14.40
C ARG A 102 -8.15 -16.18 -13.51
N VAL A 103 -8.53 -15.86 -12.30
CA VAL A 103 -7.64 -15.17 -11.35
C VAL A 103 -7.77 -15.74 -9.95
N ALA A 104 -6.63 -15.94 -9.29
CA ALA A 104 -6.58 -16.19 -7.85
C ALA A 104 -6.15 -14.93 -7.12
N VAL A 105 -6.88 -14.59 -6.05
CA VAL A 105 -6.51 -13.54 -5.11
C VAL A 105 -6.27 -14.20 -3.76
N VAL A 106 -5.06 -14.06 -3.24
CA VAL A 106 -4.67 -14.65 -1.95
C VAL A 106 -4.63 -13.58 -0.88
N GLY A 107 -5.50 -13.70 0.12
CA GLY A 107 -5.58 -12.78 1.25
C GLY A 107 -6.98 -12.64 1.80
N ALA A 108 -7.09 -12.12 3.02
CA ALA A 108 -8.35 -11.99 3.75
C ALA A 108 -8.61 -10.55 4.26
N GLY A 109 -7.84 -9.59 3.81
CA GLY A 109 -8.01 -8.16 4.11
C GLY A 109 -8.85 -7.44 3.06
N TYR A 110 -9.11 -6.16 3.29
CA TYR A 110 -9.95 -5.34 2.42
C TYR A 110 -9.42 -5.27 0.97
N ILE A 111 -8.10 -5.22 0.76
CA ILE A 111 -7.50 -5.21 -0.59
C ILE A 111 -7.86 -6.49 -1.36
N ALA A 112 -7.77 -7.65 -0.70
CA ALA A 112 -8.14 -8.92 -1.33
C ALA A 112 -9.60 -8.94 -1.75
N ILE A 113 -10.49 -8.48 -0.86
CA ILE A 113 -11.94 -8.43 -1.09
C ILE A 113 -12.28 -7.49 -2.25
N GLU A 114 -11.74 -6.27 -2.24
CA GLU A 114 -12.00 -5.28 -3.27
C GLU A 114 -11.50 -5.73 -4.64
N LEU A 115 -10.26 -6.25 -4.74
CA LEU A 115 -9.72 -6.74 -6.01
C LEU A 115 -10.48 -7.96 -6.54
N ALA A 116 -10.83 -8.91 -5.65
CA ALA A 116 -11.64 -10.06 -6.04
C ALA A 116 -13.03 -9.63 -6.53
N GLY A 117 -13.69 -8.70 -5.83
CA GLY A 117 -14.99 -8.15 -6.22
C GLY A 117 -14.95 -7.45 -7.57
N VAL A 118 -13.94 -6.61 -7.82
CA VAL A 118 -13.76 -5.91 -9.10
C VAL A 118 -13.57 -6.89 -10.26
N LEU A 119 -12.66 -7.87 -10.10
CA LEU A 119 -12.38 -8.85 -11.15
C LEU A 119 -13.57 -9.75 -11.44
N HIS A 120 -14.28 -10.18 -10.39
CA HIS A 120 -15.50 -10.94 -10.53
C HIS A 120 -16.60 -10.15 -11.26
N SER A 121 -16.81 -8.88 -10.90
CA SER A 121 -17.80 -8.00 -11.54
C SER A 121 -17.46 -7.71 -13.02
N LEU A 122 -16.20 -7.84 -13.40
CA LEU A 122 -15.73 -7.74 -14.77
C LEU A 122 -15.78 -9.10 -15.52
N ASN A 123 -16.40 -10.12 -14.95
CA ASN A 123 -16.56 -11.47 -15.49
C ASN A 123 -15.25 -12.28 -15.60
N SER A 124 -14.26 -12.03 -14.77
CA SER A 124 -13.19 -12.99 -14.53
C SER A 124 -13.70 -14.11 -13.62
N GLU A 125 -13.38 -15.36 -13.94
CA GLU A 125 -13.50 -16.47 -12.98
C GLU A 125 -12.56 -16.20 -11.82
N THR A 126 -13.12 -15.89 -10.63
CA THR A 126 -12.35 -15.35 -9.53
C THR A 126 -12.36 -16.31 -8.33
N HIS A 127 -11.14 -16.67 -7.90
CA HIS A 127 -10.89 -17.51 -6.74
C HIS A 127 -10.26 -16.68 -5.64
N LEU A 128 -10.92 -16.55 -4.48
CA LEU A 128 -10.41 -15.90 -3.29
C LEU A 128 -9.92 -16.96 -2.31
N LEU A 129 -8.61 -17.04 -2.08
CA LEU A 129 -8.00 -18.00 -1.16
C LEU A 129 -7.74 -17.32 0.19
N ILE A 130 -8.35 -17.84 1.25
CA ILE A 130 -8.20 -17.31 2.60
C ILE A 130 -7.68 -18.41 3.54
N ARG A 131 -6.65 -18.09 4.33
CA ARG A 131 -6.00 -19.06 5.24
C ARG A 131 -6.83 -19.47 6.46
N HIS A 132 -7.96 -18.80 6.70
CA HIS A 132 -8.89 -19.07 7.80
C HIS A 132 -10.31 -19.25 7.26
N ASP A 133 -11.26 -19.50 8.13
CA ASP A 133 -12.66 -19.74 7.76
C ASP A 133 -13.41 -18.47 7.38
N SER A 134 -12.86 -17.28 7.75
CA SER A 134 -13.46 -15.99 7.46
C SER A 134 -12.40 -14.95 7.07
N PHE A 135 -12.83 -13.96 6.31
CA PHE A 135 -12.05 -12.76 5.98
C PHE A 135 -12.49 -11.57 6.86
N LEU A 136 -11.80 -10.42 6.76
CA LEU A 136 -12.09 -9.16 7.48
C LEU A 136 -12.26 -9.35 9.00
N ARG A 137 -11.47 -10.24 9.61
CA ARG A 137 -11.59 -10.64 11.01
C ARG A 137 -11.39 -9.53 12.04
N ASN A 138 -10.94 -8.34 11.62
CA ASN A 138 -10.82 -7.16 12.46
C ASN A 138 -12.09 -6.28 12.44
N PHE A 139 -13.11 -6.68 11.68
CA PHE A 139 -14.41 -6.01 11.58
C PHE A 139 -15.46 -6.79 12.39
N ASP A 140 -16.63 -6.17 12.57
CA ASP A 140 -17.75 -6.85 13.21
C ASP A 140 -18.11 -8.13 12.44
N PRO A 141 -18.31 -9.27 13.13
CA PRO A 141 -18.65 -10.55 12.50
C PRO A 141 -19.84 -10.46 11.54
N ILE A 142 -20.84 -9.62 11.83
CA ILE A 142 -22.00 -9.45 10.96
C ILE A 142 -21.61 -8.97 9.56
N ILE A 143 -20.57 -8.12 9.46
CA ILE A 143 -20.04 -7.62 8.17
C ILE A 143 -19.38 -8.76 7.41
N SER A 144 -18.50 -9.51 8.09
CA SER A 144 -17.78 -10.63 7.48
C SER A 144 -18.71 -11.74 7.02
N ASP A 145 -19.67 -12.13 7.87
CA ASP A 145 -20.61 -13.21 7.59
C ASP A 145 -21.57 -12.84 6.45
N THR A 146 -22.13 -11.62 6.48
CA THR A 146 -23.05 -11.15 5.44
C THR A 146 -22.34 -11.05 4.08
N LEU A 147 -21.12 -10.52 4.06
CA LEU A 147 -20.34 -10.39 2.83
C LEU A 147 -19.89 -11.76 2.30
N MET A 148 -19.50 -12.69 3.18
CA MET A 148 -19.14 -14.05 2.82
C MET A 148 -20.32 -14.77 2.13
N GLN A 149 -21.53 -14.66 2.69
CA GLN A 149 -22.73 -15.21 2.10
C GLN A 149 -23.05 -14.57 0.75
N TYR A 150 -22.94 -13.23 0.66
CA TYR A 150 -23.17 -12.50 -0.59
C TYR A 150 -22.20 -12.96 -1.69
N MET A 151 -20.91 -12.99 -1.41
CA MET A 151 -19.89 -13.41 -2.39
C MET A 151 -20.11 -14.85 -2.87
N GLY A 152 -20.44 -15.78 -1.96
CA GLY A 152 -20.75 -17.15 -2.34
C GLY A 152 -21.96 -17.26 -3.26
N ASN A 153 -22.98 -16.41 -3.08
CA ASN A 153 -24.18 -16.39 -3.92
C ASN A 153 -23.97 -15.75 -5.30
N THR A 154 -22.94 -14.94 -5.47
CA THR A 154 -22.63 -14.29 -6.76
C THR A 154 -21.79 -15.16 -7.70
N GLY A 155 -21.31 -16.32 -7.24
CA GLY A 155 -20.45 -17.22 -8.01
C GLY A 155 -18.94 -16.93 -7.89
N LEU A 156 -18.53 -16.05 -6.99
CA LEU A 156 -17.14 -15.91 -6.60
C LEU A 156 -16.71 -17.12 -5.76
N HIS A 157 -15.63 -17.79 -6.15
CA HIS A 157 -15.15 -19.00 -5.47
C HIS A 157 -14.31 -18.64 -4.24
N VAL A 158 -14.86 -18.80 -3.05
CA VAL A 158 -14.12 -18.58 -1.79
C VAL A 158 -13.56 -19.89 -1.27
N HIS A 159 -12.24 -20.04 -1.27
CA HIS A 159 -11.51 -21.19 -0.72
C HIS A 159 -11.08 -20.88 0.72
N LYS A 160 -11.81 -21.42 1.68
CA LYS A 160 -11.54 -21.24 3.11
C LYS A 160 -10.43 -22.17 3.57
N SER A 161 -9.70 -21.75 4.62
CA SER A 161 -8.62 -22.55 5.24
C SER A 161 -7.65 -23.13 4.22
N THR A 162 -7.34 -22.32 3.19
CA THR A 162 -6.55 -22.74 2.02
C THR A 162 -5.35 -21.85 1.84
N ASN A 163 -4.17 -22.48 1.71
CA ASN A 163 -2.91 -21.80 1.46
C ASN A 163 -2.27 -22.32 0.18
N VAL A 164 -1.60 -21.41 -0.56
CA VAL A 164 -0.76 -21.79 -1.69
C VAL A 164 0.58 -22.29 -1.15
N LYS A 165 1.03 -23.46 -1.60
CA LYS A 165 2.31 -24.08 -1.25
C LYS A 165 3.37 -23.88 -2.32
N ARG A 166 2.97 -23.84 -3.57
CA ARG A 166 3.85 -23.68 -4.73
C ARG A 166 3.07 -23.13 -5.91
N VAL A 167 3.73 -22.36 -6.75
CA VAL A 167 3.22 -21.85 -8.02
C VAL A 167 4.12 -22.35 -9.14
N GLU A 168 3.54 -22.91 -10.20
CA GLU A 168 4.22 -23.33 -11.41
C GLU A 168 3.65 -22.59 -12.62
N GLY A 169 4.46 -22.38 -13.65
CA GLY A 169 4.05 -21.73 -14.88
C GLY A 169 5.03 -20.65 -15.32
N GLU A 170 4.53 -19.68 -16.07
CA GLU A 170 5.32 -18.55 -16.60
C GLU A 170 4.70 -17.21 -16.23
N ARG A 171 5.53 -16.20 -16.01
CA ARG A 171 5.06 -14.85 -15.70
C ARG A 171 4.23 -14.29 -16.87
N GLY A 172 2.96 -13.95 -16.58
CA GLY A 172 2.00 -13.46 -17.57
C GLY A 172 1.36 -14.55 -18.45
N GLY A 173 1.63 -15.82 -18.14
CA GLY A 173 1.00 -17.00 -18.72
C GLY A 173 0.15 -17.77 -17.71
N PRO A 174 -0.37 -18.97 -18.10
CA PRO A 174 -1.11 -19.83 -17.18
C PRO A 174 -0.24 -20.25 -15.99
N LEU A 175 -0.86 -20.26 -14.82
CA LEU A 175 -0.24 -20.67 -13.56
C LEU A 175 -0.99 -21.86 -12.97
N THR A 176 -0.28 -22.80 -12.39
CA THR A 176 -0.82 -23.90 -11.59
C THR A 176 -0.46 -23.64 -10.11
N LEU A 177 -1.44 -23.41 -9.29
CA LEU A 177 -1.28 -23.24 -7.84
C LEU A 177 -1.46 -24.61 -7.17
N HIS A 178 -0.45 -25.05 -6.42
CA HIS A 178 -0.55 -26.23 -5.55
C HIS A 178 -0.99 -25.80 -4.16
N LEU A 179 -2.10 -26.33 -3.70
CA LEU A 179 -2.73 -25.97 -2.43
C LEU A 179 -2.33 -26.90 -1.29
N ASP A 180 -2.44 -26.42 -0.07
CA ASP A 180 -2.19 -27.26 1.13
C ASP A 180 -3.27 -28.32 1.39
N THR A 181 -4.41 -28.21 0.71
CA THR A 181 -5.46 -29.26 0.65
C THR A 181 -5.05 -30.48 -0.17
N GLY A 182 -3.99 -30.38 -0.97
CA GLY A 182 -3.57 -31.40 -1.94
C GLY A 182 -4.14 -31.18 -3.35
N ASP A 183 -5.04 -30.22 -3.53
CA ASP A 183 -5.62 -29.87 -4.81
C ASP A 183 -4.69 -28.94 -5.62
N THR A 184 -4.99 -28.80 -6.90
CA THR A 184 -4.38 -27.80 -7.79
C THR A 184 -5.44 -26.86 -8.34
N LEU A 185 -5.06 -25.60 -8.58
CA LEU A 185 -5.91 -24.57 -9.17
C LEU A 185 -5.18 -23.93 -10.35
N GLU A 186 -5.78 -24.01 -11.54
CA GLU A 186 -5.26 -23.34 -12.73
C GLU A 186 -5.85 -21.95 -12.89
N VAL A 187 -5.00 -20.93 -13.05
CA VAL A 187 -5.39 -19.53 -13.25
C VAL A 187 -4.49 -18.86 -14.28
N ASP A 188 -4.93 -17.72 -14.81
CA ASP A 188 -4.13 -16.93 -15.74
C ASP A 188 -3.36 -15.81 -15.03
N ALA A 189 -3.74 -15.51 -13.77
CA ALA A 189 -3.06 -14.54 -12.93
C ALA A 189 -3.23 -14.87 -11.44
N LEU A 190 -2.23 -14.47 -10.64
CA LEU A 190 -2.23 -14.60 -9.19
C LEU A 190 -1.92 -13.24 -8.57
N ILE A 191 -2.76 -12.81 -7.60
CA ILE A 191 -2.56 -11.59 -6.82
C ILE A 191 -2.30 -11.97 -5.36
N TRP A 192 -1.16 -11.55 -4.83
CA TRP A 192 -0.86 -11.59 -3.40
C TRP A 192 -1.39 -10.33 -2.71
N ALA A 193 -2.39 -10.48 -1.87
CA ALA A 193 -2.97 -9.42 -1.05
C ALA A 193 -2.86 -9.77 0.44
N ILE A 194 -1.67 -10.24 0.86
CA ILE A 194 -1.39 -10.85 2.16
C ILE A 194 -0.92 -9.86 3.23
N GLY A 195 -0.86 -8.58 2.91
CA GLY A 195 -0.47 -7.52 3.82
C GLY A 195 0.45 -6.49 3.17
N ARG A 196 0.92 -5.55 3.99
CA ARG A 196 1.81 -4.46 3.60
C ARG A 196 2.90 -4.28 4.64
N TYR A 197 4.02 -3.73 4.25
CA TYR A 197 5.13 -3.35 5.13
C TYR A 197 5.52 -1.89 4.90
N PRO A 198 6.04 -1.18 5.93
CA PRO A 198 6.41 0.23 5.82
C PRO A 198 7.67 0.42 4.96
N ASN A 199 7.75 1.51 4.23
CA ASN A 199 8.94 1.92 3.49
C ASN A 199 9.95 2.61 4.41
N SER A 200 10.41 1.91 5.44
CA SER A 200 11.33 2.40 6.46
C SER A 200 12.79 1.99 6.21
N ASN A 201 13.03 1.05 5.31
CA ASN A 201 14.37 0.58 4.99
C ASN A 201 15.21 1.68 4.32
N ASN A 202 16.50 1.75 4.68
CA ASN A 202 17.49 2.66 4.08
C ASN A 202 17.21 4.16 4.29
N LEU A 203 16.27 4.53 5.16
CA LEU A 203 15.95 5.93 5.45
C LEU A 203 16.91 6.61 6.45
N GLY A 204 17.87 5.88 7.05
CA GLY A 204 18.76 6.43 8.07
C GLY A 204 18.04 6.73 9.39
N LEU A 205 16.97 6.00 9.71
CA LEU A 205 16.14 6.24 10.89
C LEU A 205 16.94 6.08 12.19
N LYS A 206 17.71 5.00 12.30
CA LYS A 206 18.52 4.70 13.48
C LYS A 206 19.59 5.77 13.70
N GLU A 207 20.27 6.18 12.65
CA GLU A 207 21.31 7.21 12.67
C GLU A 207 20.76 8.58 13.05
N ALA A 208 19.49 8.83 12.68
CA ALA A 208 18.78 10.06 13.07
C ALA A 208 18.09 9.98 14.44
N GLY A 209 18.19 8.85 15.16
CA GLY A 209 17.55 8.66 16.47
C GLY A 209 16.03 8.44 16.39
N VAL A 210 15.52 7.99 15.25
CA VAL A 210 14.10 7.69 15.03
C VAL A 210 13.82 6.22 15.36
N GLU A 211 12.96 5.98 16.34
CA GLU A 211 12.55 4.65 16.78
C GLU A 211 11.53 4.01 15.83
N THR A 212 11.66 2.69 15.66
CA THR A 212 10.70 1.86 14.93
C THR A 212 10.20 0.72 15.80
N ASP A 213 8.99 0.25 15.51
CA ASP A 213 8.47 -0.98 16.12
C ASP A 213 9.08 -2.23 15.46
N LYS A 214 8.67 -3.43 15.94
CA LYS A 214 9.14 -4.73 15.43
C LYS A 214 8.77 -4.99 13.96
N ARG A 215 7.81 -4.26 13.42
CA ARG A 215 7.37 -4.35 12.02
C ARG A 215 8.04 -3.31 11.12
N GLY A 216 8.88 -2.45 11.70
CA GLY A 216 9.56 -1.36 11.00
C GLY A 216 8.72 -0.08 10.89
N ASN A 217 7.53 0.00 11.50
CA ASN A 217 6.76 1.23 11.52
C ASN A 217 7.44 2.28 12.41
N ILE A 218 7.43 3.54 11.99
CA ILE A 218 7.96 4.63 12.80
C ILE A 218 7.04 4.88 13.99
N VAL A 219 7.60 4.83 15.19
CA VAL A 219 6.86 5.12 16.42
C VAL A 219 6.66 6.62 16.55
N VAL A 220 5.41 7.03 16.76
CA VAL A 220 5.03 8.44 16.95
C VAL A 220 4.05 8.60 18.10
N ASP A 221 4.08 9.76 18.73
CA ASP A 221 3.07 10.19 19.69
C ASP A 221 1.75 10.61 19.01
N LYS A 222 0.77 11.11 19.76
CA LYS A 222 -0.51 11.57 19.21
C LYS A 222 -0.38 12.79 18.27
N TYR A 223 0.72 13.51 18.38
CA TYR A 223 1.03 14.70 17.58
C TYR A 223 1.90 14.40 16.35
N GLN A 224 2.14 13.14 16.02
CA GLN A 224 3.03 12.67 14.96
C GLN A 224 4.52 13.00 15.19
N ASN A 225 4.93 13.37 16.40
CA ASN A 225 6.33 13.51 16.72
C ASN A 225 6.99 12.12 16.83
N THR A 226 8.16 11.98 16.22
CA THR A 226 9.03 10.80 16.43
C THR A 226 9.87 10.99 17.70
N SER A 227 10.69 10.00 18.03
CA SER A 227 11.72 10.11 19.09
C SER A 227 12.81 11.14 18.78
N ALA A 228 13.01 11.52 17.52
CA ALA A 228 13.98 12.53 17.10
C ALA A 228 13.34 13.92 17.03
N LYS A 229 13.91 14.90 17.70
CA LYS A 229 13.41 16.28 17.70
C LYS A 229 13.39 16.86 16.29
N GLY A 230 12.26 17.48 15.91
CA GLY A 230 12.08 18.09 14.58
C GLY A 230 11.80 17.09 13.46
N VAL A 231 11.70 15.79 13.78
CA VAL A 231 11.33 14.74 12.82
C VAL A 231 9.95 14.20 13.15
N TYR A 232 9.09 14.17 12.15
CA TYR A 232 7.69 13.73 12.24
C TYR A 232 7.44 12.59 11.27
N ALA A 233 6.39 11.79 11.49
CA ALA A 233 5.96 10.80 10.53
C ALA A 233 4.43 10.81 10.37
N VAL A 234 3.93 10.64 9.13
CA VAL A 234 2.50 10.62 8.80
C VAL A 234 2.18 9.53 7.79
N GLY A 235 0.95 9.03 7.83
CA GLY A 235 0.44 8.02 6.89
C GLY A 235 0.93 6.60 7.19
N ASP A 236 0.99 5.76 6.14
CA ASP A 236 1.21 4.31 6.25
C ASP A 236 2.51 3.92 6.94
N ILE A 237 3.52 4.79 6.93
CA ILE A 237 4.80 4.56 7.60
C ILE A 237 4.67 4.37 9.12
N GLN A 238 3.57 4.82 9.72
CA GLN A 238 3.26 4.61 11.15
C GLN A 238 2.55 3.29 11.44
N GLY A 239 1.96 2.63 10.42
CA GLY A 239 1.22 1.39 10.58
C GLY A 239 -0.12 1.50 11.33
N LYS A 240 -0.64 2.72 11.60
CA LYS A 240 -1.88 2.91 12.39
C LYS A 240 -3.15 2.73 11.55
N ALA A 241 -3.31 3.53 10.48
CA ALA A 241 -4.45 3.48 9.58
C ALA A 241 -3.95 3.66 8.15
N LEU A 242 -4.03 2.62 7.34
CA LEU A 242 -3.48 2.57 5.97
C LEU A 242 -4.51 3.12 4.98
N LEU A 243 -4.92 4.40 5.18
CA LEU A 243 -5.96 5.07 4.42
C LEU A 243 -5.49 6.47 3.98
N THR A 244 -5.56 6.75 2.70
CA THR A 244 -5.16 8.04 2.13
C THR A 244 -5.85 9.25 2.80
N PRO A 245 -7.18 9.25 3.04
CA PRO A 245 -7.84 10.37 3.73
C PRO A 245 -7.30 10.61 5.15
N VAL A 246 -6.94 9.54 5.86
CA VAL A 246 -6.36 9.61 7.21
C VAL A 246 -4.95 10.23 7.16
N ALA A 247 -4.11 9.81 6.21
CA ALA A 247 -2.79 10.38 6.01
C ALA A 247 -2.86 11.89 5.69
N ILE A 248 -3.80 12.29 4.82
CA ILE A 248 -4.04 13.70 4.48
C ILE A 248 -4.49 14.50 5.72
N ALA A 249 -5.43 13.95 6.50
CA ALA A 249 -5.92 14.60 7.72
C ALA A 249 -4.78 14.77 8.75
N ALA A 250 -3.97 13.72 8.96
CA ALA A 250 -2.82 13.78 9.86
C ALA A 250 -1.80 14.86 9.43
N GLY A 251 -1.47 14.91 8.14
CA GLY A 251 -0.57 15.93 7.59
C GLY A 251 -1.08 17.35 7.77
N ARG A 252 -2.39 17.58 7.55
CA ARG A 252 -3.02 18.90 7.78
C ARG A 252 -2.98 19.30 9.25
N ARG A 253 -3.30 18.40 10.16
CA ARG A 253 -3.23 18.65 11.61
C ARG A 253 -1.81 18.95 12.06
N LEU A 254 -0.84 18.19 11.57
CA LEU A 254 0.58 18.44 11.83
C LEU A 254 0.99 19.85 11.34
N SER A 255 0.64 20.21 10.11
CA SER A 255 0.93 21.53 9.54
C SER A 255 0.29 22.66 10.34
N ASN A 256 -0.99 22.52 10.73
CA ASN A 256 -1.68 23.48 11.58
C ASN A 256 -0.96 23.70 12.91
N ARG A 257 -0.57 22.59 13.57
CA ARG A 257 0.12 22.64 14.85
C ARG A 257 1.49 23.33 14.76
N LEU A 258 2.25 23.04 13.71
CA LEU A 258 3.59 23.61 13.54
C LEU A 258 3.58 25.08 13.12
N PHE A 259 2.62 25.48 12.28
CA PHE A 259 2.65 26.77 11.58
C PHE A 259 1.38 27.62 11.75
N GLY A 260 0.29 27.07 12.28
CA GLY A 260 -1.01 27.75 12.37
C GLY A 260 -1.17 28.70 13.58
N GLY A 261 -0.15 28.83 14.42
CA GLY A 261 -0.15 29.70 15.58
C GLY A 261 -0.85 29.12 16.81
N PRO A 262 -1.02 29.92 17.91
CA PRO A 262 -1.41 29.42 19.23
C PRO A 262 -2.74 28.67 19.29
N LYS A 263 -3.71 29.01 18.45
CA LYS A 263 -5.02 28.34 18.43
C LYS A 263 -4.95 26.87 17.99
N PHE A 264 -3.87 26.45 17.35
CA PHE A 264 -3.67 25.08 16.86
C PHE A 264 -2.62 24.29 17.64
N HIS A 265 -2.14 24.80 18.78
CA HIS A 265 -1.04 24.16 19.52
C HIS A 265 -1.33 22.70 19.93
N ASP A 266 -2.59 22.29 20.07
CA ASP A 266 -3.05 20.94 20.40
C ASP A 266 -3.69 20.21 19.20
N ASP A 267 -3.55 20.73 17.97
CA ASP A 267 -4.19 20.14 16.80
C ASP A 267 -3.54 18.78 16.46
N HIS A 268 -4.32 17.72 16.52
CA HIS A 268 -3.90 16.35 16.22
C HIS A 268 -5.06 15.53 15.66
N LEU A 269 -4.75 14.43 15.00
CA LEU A 269 -5.76 13.49 14.51
C LEU A 269 -6.09 12.46 15.58
N ASP A 270 -7.39 12.30 15.85
CA ASP A 270 -7.89 11.17 16.62
C ASP A 270 -7.92 9.91 15.73
N TYR A 271 -7.18 8.88 16.13
CA TYR A 271 -7.11 7.60 15.44
C TYR A 271 -8.08 6.55 15.99
N ASP A 272 -8.82 6.84 17.06
CA ASP A 272 -9.67 5.85 17.72
C ASP A 272 -11.00 5.64 16.97
N ASN A 273 -11.45 6.66 16.21
CA ASN A 273 -12.75 6.66 15.50
C ASN A 273 -12.60 6.92 14.00
N ILE A 274 -11.81 6.08 13.32
CA ILE A 274 -11.63 6.21 11.87
C ILE A 274 -12.73 5.43 11.14
N PRO A 275 -13.63 6.11 10.40
CA PRO A 275 -14.60 5.42 9.56
C PRO A 275 -13.91 4.69 8.43
N THR A 276 -14.32 3.45 8.18
CA THR A 276 -13.76 2.60 7.14
C THR A 276 -14.89 2.05 6.28
N ALA A 277 -14.75 2.17 4.96
CA ALA A 277 -15.65 1.56 3.98
C ALA A 277 -14.84 0.58 3.10
N ILE A 278 -15.44 -0.58 2.81
CA ILE A 278 -14.87 -1.62 1.94
C ILE A 278 -15.84 -1.83 0.78
N PHE A 279 -15.32 -1.75 -0.43
CA PHE A 279 -16.08 -1.95 -1.66
C PHE A 279 -15.92 -3.40 -2.14
N SER A 280 -17.03 -4.07 -2.45
CA SER A 280 -17.03 -5.47 -2.90
C SER A 280 -18.07 -5.72 -3.99
#